data_f0002f579686fb7df67ee4fe78c921fb
#
_entry.id   f0002f579686fb7df67ee4fe78c921fb
#
_cell.length_a   1.000
_cell.length_b   1.000
_cell.length_c   1.000
_cell.angle_alpha   90.00
_cell.angle_beta   90.00
_cell.angle_gamma   90.00
#
_symmetry.space_group_name_H-M   'P 1'
#
loop_
_entity.id
_entity.type
_entity.pdbx_description
1 polymer ?
#
loop_
_entity_poly.entity_id
_entity_poly.type
_entity_poly.pdbx_seq_one_letter_code
_entity_poly.pdbx_strand_id
1 'polypeptide(L)'
;MRYLTAGESHGPRLTAIIEGIPAGLPLTAEDINEDLRRRQGGYGRGGRMKIESDQVVFTSGVRHGKTTGAPITMDVINRDHQKWLDIMSAEDIEDRLKSKRKITHPRPGHADLVGGIKYRFDDLRNSLERSSARETTMRVAVGAVAKRLLAELDMEIANHVVVFGGKEIDVPENLTVAEIKQRAAQSEVSIVNQEREQEIKDYIDQIKRDGDTIGGVVETVVGGVPVGLGSYVQWDRKLDARLAQAVVSINAFKGVEFGLGFEAGYRKGSQVMDEILWSKEDGYTRRTNNLGGFEGGMTNGQPIVVRGVMKPIPTLYKPLMSVDIETHEPYKATVERSDPTALPAAGMVMEAVVATVLAQEILEKFSSDNLEELKEAVAKHRDYTKNY
;
A
#
# COMPACT_ATOMS: atom_id res chain seq x y z
N MET A 1 7.82 -9.25 -13.45
CA MET A 1 7.03 -7.99 -13.44
C MET A 1 7.88 -6.85 -12.88
N ARG A 2 7.91 -5.68 -13.53
CA ARG A 2 8.46 -4.43 -12.98
C ARG A 2 7.53 -3.27 -13.31
N TYR A 3 7.65 -2.16 -12.59
CA TYR A 3 6.81 -0.98 -12.86
C TYR A 3 7.53 0.32 -12.51
N LEU A 4 7.06 1.40 -13.11
CA LEU A 4 7.42 2.78 -12.79
C LEU A 4 6.17 3.60 -12.56
N THR A 5 6.25 4.57 -11.65
CA THR A 5 5.20 5.57 -11.42
C THR A 5 5.76 6.97 -11.64
N ALA A 6 4.96 7.84 -12.21
CA ALA A 6 5.31 9.24 -12.46
C ALA A 6 4.12 10.15 -12.13
N GLY A 7 4.40 11.46 -12.05
CA GLY A 7 3.42 12.51 -11.80
C GLY A 7 3.52 13.11 -10.41
N GLU A 8 3.07 14.34 -10.30
CA GLU A 8 3.04 15.19 -9.11
C GLU A 8 1.62 15.33 -8.57
N SER A 9 1.50 15.72 -7.30
CA SER A 9 0.21 15.83 -6.60
C SER A 9 -0.79 16.73 -7.32
N HIS A 10 -0.33 17.85 -7.87
CA HIS A 10 -1.14 18.82 -8.60
C HIS A 10 -0.74 18.94 -10.08
N GLY A 11 0.11 18.04 -10.58
CA GLY A 11 0.41 17.90 -11.99
C GLY A 11 -0.81 17.43 -12.80
N PRO A 12 -0.73 17.35 -14.14
CA PRO A 12 -1.88 17.07 -15.01
C PRO A 12 -2.45 15.66 -14.81
N ARG A 13 -1.60 14.70 -14.51
CA ARG A 13 -1.97 13.29 -14.32
C ARG A 13 -0.93 12.55 -13.51
N LEU A 14 -1.33 11.37 -13.03
CA LEU A 14 -0.44 10.34 -12.52
C LEU A 14 -0.39 9.21 -13.54
N THR A 15 0.79 8.64 -13.75
CA THR A 15 1.03 7.59 -14.73
C THR A 15 1.73 6.40 -14.10
N ALA A 16 1.38 5.19 -14.49
CA ALA A 16 2.16 3.98 -14.23
C ALA A 16 2.38 3.20 -15.51
N ILE A 17 3.57 2.60 -15.62
CA ILE A 17 3.90 1.63 -16.68
C ILE A 17 4.26 0.32 -15.97
N ILE A 18 3.62 -0.78 -16.38
CA ILE A 18 3.87 -2.14 -15.89
C ILE A 18 4.37 -2.99 -17.04
N GLU A 19 5.41 -3.75 -16.81
CA GLU A 19 5.97 -4.72 -17.75
C GLU A 19 6.03 -6.11 -17.13
N GLY A 20 5.84 -7.15 -17.95
CA GLY A 20 5.97 -8.55 -17.55
C GLY A 20 4.71 -9.14 -16.94
N ILE A 21 3.53 -8.64 -17.31
CA ILE A 21 2.25 -9.30 -17.03
C ILE A 21 1.96 -10.27 -18.19
N PRO A 22 1.63 -11.55 -17.91
CA PRO A 22 1.30 -12.53 -18.95
C PRO A 22 0.14 -12.08 -19.83
N ALA A 23 0.16 -12.47 -21.10
CA ALA A 23 -0.98 -12.28 -21.99
C ALA A 23 -2.20 -13.10 -21.54
N GLY A 24 -3.40 -12.61 -21.81
CA GLY A 24 -4.65 -13.31 -21.54
C GLY A 24 -5.25 -13.09 -20.16
N LEU A 25 -4.61 -12.32 -19.28
CA LEU A 25 -5.21 -11.93 -17.99
C LEU A 25 -6.46 -11.08 -18.23
N PRO A 26 -7.66 -11.52 -17.77
CA PRO A 26 -8.85 -10.67 -17.78
C PRO A 26 -8.61 -9.42 -16.93
N LEU A 27 -8.71 -8.24 -17.57
CA LEU A 27 -8.42 -6.97 -16.91
C LEU A 27 -9.23 -5.85 -17.56
N THR A 28 -9.97 -5.12 -16.73
CA THR A 28 -10.76 -3.95 -17.12
C THR A 28 -10.38 -2.73 -16.27
N ALA A 29 -10.76 -1.53 -16.71
CA ALA A 29 -10.57 -0.33 -15.90
C ALA A 29 -11.37 -0.40 -14.59
N GLU A 30 -12.51 -1.08 -14.56
CA GLU A 30 -13.34 -1.23 -13.38
C GLU A 30 -12.67 -2.06 -12.28
N ASP A 31 -11.91 -3.10 -12.65
CA ASP A 31 -11.10 -3.87 -11.68
C ASP A 31 -10.12 -2.98 -10.90
N ILE A 32 -9.57 -1.96 -11.57
CA ILE A 32 -8.66 -0.98 -10.95
C ILE A 32 -9.44 0.08 -10.18
N ASN A 33 -10.53 0.59 -10.77
CA ASN A 33 -11.32 1.68 -10.20
C ASN A 33 -11.99 1.29 -8.88
N GLU A 34 -12.33 0.03 -8.69
CA GLU A 34 -12.84 -0.49 -7.41
C GLU A 34 -11.84 -0.24 -6.28
N ASP A 35 -10.58 -0.61 -6.47
CA ASP A 35 -9.54 -0.39 -5.47
C ASP A 35 -9.22 1.11 -5.28
N LEU A 36 -9.24 1.90 -6.34
CA LEU A 36 -9.08 3.35 -6.25
C LEU A 36 -10.20 4.00 -5.43
N ARG A 37 -11.46 3.58 -5.60
CA ARG A 37 -12.59 4.03 -4.77
C ARG A 37 -12.41 3.64 -3.30
N ARG A 38 -12.00 2.40 -3.02
CA ARG A 38 -11.72 1.94 -1.65
C ARG A 38 -10.61 2.78 -1.00
N ARG A 39 -9.53 3.08 -1.72
CA ARG A 39 -8.46 3.96 -1.25
C ARG A 39 -8.96 5.39 -0.95
N GLN A 40 -9.91 5.90 -1.71
CA GLN A 40 -10.47 7.24 -1.52
C GLN A 40 -11.52 7.29 -0.39
N GLY A 41 -12.12 6.17 -0.04
CA GLY A 41 -13.11 6.03 1.02
C GLY A 41 -12.52 6.12 2.43
N GLY A 42 -13.37 5.84 3.41
CA GLY A 42 -13.05 5.80 4.84
C GLY A 42 -13.48 7.06 5.59
N TYR A 43 -13.74 6.86 6.90
CA TYR A 43 -14.17 7.92 7.82
C TYR A 43 -13.04 8.94 8.05
N GLY A 44 -13.40 10.20 8.25
CA GLY A 44 -12.45 11.28 8.53
C GLY A 44 -11.76 11.86 7.28
N ARG A 45 -12.11 11.39 6.07
CA ARG A 45 -11.54 11.89 4.82
C ARG A 45 -12.03 13.30 4.49
N GLY A 46 -11.11 14.16 4.08
CA GLY A 46 -11.38 15.57 3.79
C GLY A 46 -12.01 15.85 2.43
N GLY A 47 -12.31 17.13 2.20
CA GLY A 47 -13.04 17.59 1.00
C GLY A 47 -12.37 17.31 -0.35
N ARG A 48 -11.05 17.02 -0.39
CA ARG A 48 -10.36 16.64 -1.63
C ARG A 48 -10.93 15.33 -2.21
N MET A 49 -11.30 14.38 -1.36
CA MET A 49 -11.88 13.10 -1.79
C MET A 49 -13.24 13.26 -2.45
N LYS A 50 -13.95 14.38 -2.22
CA LYS A 50 -15.23 14.70 -2.90
C LYS A 50 -15.01 15.29 -4.30
N ILE A 51 -13.82 15.83 -4.57
CA ILE A 51 -13.47 16.46 -5.86
C ILE A 51 -12.86 15.44 -6.81
N GLU A 52 -11.98 14.59 -6.29
CA GLU A 52 -11.26 13.58 -7.05
C GLU A 52 -12.04 12.25 -7.03
N SER A 53 -12.57 11.83 -8.17
CA SER A 53 -12.98 10.45 -8.40
C SER A 53 -11.92 9.82 -9.31
N ASP A 54 -10.95 9.12 -8.71
CA ASP A 54 -9.87 8.51 -9.45
C ASP A 54 -10.42 7.39 -10.36
N GLN A 55 -10.14 7.52 -11.63
CA GLN A 55 -10.47 6.54 -12.65
C GLN A 55 -9.26 6.33 -13.56
N VAL A 56 -8.92 5.07 -13.77
CA VAL A 56 -7.81 4.72 -14.65
C VAL A 56 -8.24 4.73 -16.11
N VAL A 57 -7.33 5.17 -16.97
CA VAL A 57 -7.43 5.04 -18.42
C VAL A 57 -6.25 4.18 -18.88
N PHE A 58 -6.53 3.03 -19.51
CA PHE A 58 -5.50 2.26 -20.19
C PHE A 58 -5.15 2.91 -21.53
N THR A 59 -3.86 3.15 -21.75
CA THR A 59 -3.35 3.68 -23.02
C THR A 59 -2.53 2.65 -23.80
N SER A 60 -2.16 1.52 -23.18
CA SER A 60 -1.51 0.38 -23.83
C SER A 60 -1.66 -0.90 -23.01
N GLY A 61 -1.34 -2.06 -23.63
CA GLY A 61 -1.17 -3.35 -22.98
C GLY A 61 -2.45 -4.12 -22.67
N VAL A 62 -3.63 -3.52 -22.86
CA VAL A 62 -4.93 -4.18 -22.66
C VAL A 62 -5.79 -3.99 -23.91
N ARG A 63 -6.41 -5.07 -24.38
CA ARG A 63 -7.31 -5.05 -25.53
C ARG A 63 -8.45 -6.04 -25.35
N HIS A 64 -9.69 -5.59 -25.59
CA HIS A 64 -10.89 -6.42 -25.43
C HIS A 64 -11.00 -7.10 -24.05
N GLY A 65 -10.63 -6.36 -22.98
CA GLY A 65 -10.70 -6.85 -21.60
C GLY A 65 -9.65 -7.88 -21.21
N LYS A 66 -8.57 -8.00 -21.96
CA LYS A 66 -7.45 -8.92 -21.68
C LYS A 66 -6.10 -8.25 -21.92
N THR A 67 -5.11 -8.64 -21.13
CA THR A 67 -3.72 -8.24 -21.33
C THR A 67 -3.14 -8.87 -22.60
N THR A 68 -2.20 -8.17 -23.22
CA THR A 68 -1.57 -8.60 -24.49
C THR A 68 -0.13 -9.07 -24.33
N GLY A 69 0.44 -9.05 -23.10
CA GLY A 69 1.86 -9.26 -22.86
C GLY A 69 2.74 -8.02 -23.10
N ALA A 70 2.20 -7.00 -23.76
CA ALA A 70 2.88 -5.71 -23.93
C ALA A 70 2.85 -4.88 -22.64
N PRO A 71 3.73 -3.87 -22.50
CA PRO A 71 3.68 -2.95 -21.37
C PRO A 71 2.30 -2.30 -21.21
N ILE A 72 1.76 -2.36 -19.98
CA ILE A 72 0.50 -1.75 -19.62
C ILE A 72 0.77 -0.34 -19.13
N THR A 73 0.19 0.67 -19.79
CA THR A 73 0.23 2.05 -19.32
C THR A 73 -1.14 2.47 -18.80
N MET A 74 -1.14 3.03 -17.59
CA MET A 74 -2.32 3.54 -16.90
C MET A 74 -2.12 5.00 -16.53
N ASP A 75 -3.12 5.82 -16.82
CA ASP A 75 -3.18 7.22 -16.42
C ASP A 75 -4.37 7.47 -15.50
N VAL A 76 -4.18 8.32 -14.48
CA VAL A 76 -5.24 8.93 -13.67
C VAL A 76 -5.14 10.45 -13.78
N ILE A 77 -6.19 11.09 -14.30
CA ILE A 77 -6.23 12.54 -14.51
C ILE A 77 -6.46 13.25 -13.18
N ASN A 78 -5.63 14.24 -12.86
CA ASN A 78 -5.82 15.12 -11.71
C ASN A 78 -6.80 16.25 -12.06
N ARG A 79 -8.02 16.17 -11.56
CA ARG A 79 -9.06 17.21 -11.84
C ARG A 79 -8.73 18.57 -11.22
N ASP A 80 -8.06 18.57 -10.08
CA ASP A 80 -7.65 19.81 -9.40
C ASP A 80 -6.54 20.59 -10.17
N HIS A 81 -5.86 19.95 -11.13
CA HIS A 81 -4.81 20.54 -11.95
C HIS A 81 -5.22 21.85 -12.65
N GLN A 82 -6.49 21.98 -13.01
CA GLN A 82 -7.02 23.20 -13.64
C GLN A 82 -6.77 24.47 -12.81
N LYS A 83 -6.64 24.36 -11.50
CA LYS A 83 -6.31 25.48 -10.59
C LYS A 83 -4.80 25.69 -10.40
N TRP A 84 -3.98 24.87 -11.06
CA TRP A 84 -2.53 24.80 -10.88
C TRP A 84 -1.75 24.99 -12.19
N LEU A 85 -2.41 25.33 -13.29
CA LEU A 85 -1.82 25.39 -14.63
C LEU A 85 -0.51 26.18 -14.67
N ASP A 86 -0.51 27.41 -14.12
CA ASP A 86 0.68 28.26 -14.09
C ASP A 86 1.73 27.71 -13.11
N ILE A 87 1.30 27.25 -11.92
CA ILE A 87 2.18 26.84 -10.83
C ILE A 87 2.90 25.52 -11.14
N MET A 88 2.23 24.63 -11.85
CA MET A 88 2.75 23.31 -12.24
C MET A 88 3.11 23.25 -13.74
N SER A 89 3.34 24.40 -14.36
CA SER A 89 3.78 24.47 -15.77
C SER A 89 5.14 23.80 -15.92
N ALA A 90 5.27 22.96 -16.97
CA ALA A 90 6.55 22.39 -17.39
C ALA A 90 7.40 23.43 -18.16
N GLU A 91 6.74 24.46 -18.69
CA GLU A 91 7.40 25.53 -19.44
C GLU A 91 7.84 26.65 -18.49
N ASP A 92 8.83 27.43 -18.91
CA ASP A 92 9.25 28.60 -18.18
C ASP A 92 8.13 29.68 -18.17
N ILE A 93 7.94 30.31 -17.02
CA ILE A 93 6.87 31.29 -16.77
C ILE A 93 7.45 32.55 -16.16
N GLU A 94 6.65 33.61 -16.15
CA GLU A 94 7.04 34.92 -15.54
C GLU A 94 7.39 34.71 -14.05
N ASP A 95 8.46 35.39 -13.58
CA ASP A 95 8.97 35.24 -12.21
C ASP A 95 7.93 35.56 -11.13
N ARG A 96 7.02 36.54 -11.39
CA ARG A 96 5.91 36.84 -10.48
C ARG A 96 4.96 35.66 -10.26
N LEU A 97 4.86 34.75 -11.24
CA LEU A 97 4.04 33.57 -11.15
C LEU A 97 4.78 32.45 -10.42
N LYS A 98 6.10 32.33 -10.57
CA LYS A 98 6.96 31.37 -9.87
C LYS A 98 6.88 31.54 -8.34
N SER A 99 6.73 32.77 -7.85
CA SER A 99 6.59 33.03 -6.40
C SER A 99 5.23 32.65 -5.82
N LYS A 100 4.20 32.44 -6.67
CA LYS A 100 2.90 32.02 -6.22
C LYS A 100 3.01 30.62 -5.61
N ARG A 101 2.49 30.46 -4.38
CA ARG A 101 2.50 29.18 -3.64
C ARG A 101 3.89 28.58 -3.44
N LYS A 102 4.96 29.37 -3.47
CA LYS A 102 6.29 28.95 -3.03
C LYS A 102 6.22 28.52 -1.57
N ILE A 103 6.91 27.42 -1.24
CA ILE A 103 6.96 26.88 0.12
C ILE A 103 8.36 27.06 0.66
N THR A 104 8.47 27.84 1.75
CA THR A 104 9.72 28.10 2.47
C THR A 104 9.68 27.59 3.91
N HIS A 105 8.51 27.19 4.43
CA HIS A 105 8.32 26.67 5.80
C HIS A 105 8.13 25.15 5.80
N PRO A 106 9.20 24.36 5.93
CA PRO A 106 9.10 22.90 5.86
C PRO A 106 8.31 22.33 7.02
N ARG A 107 7.58 21.24 6.77
CA ARG A 107 6.82 20.51 7.79
C ARG A 107 7.72 19.51 8.51
N PRO A 108 7.75 19.50 9.85
CA PRO A 108 8.43 18.48 10.62
C PRO A 108 7.93 17.08 10.24
N GLY A 109 8.85 16.14 10.01
CA GLY A 109 8.52 14.76 9.64
C GLY A 109 8.03 14.54 8.20
N HIS A 110 8.09 15.57 7.34
CA HIS A 110 7.83 15.48 5.90
C HIS A 110 9.14 15.52 5.09
N ALA A 111 9.06 15.23 3.78
CA ALA A 111 10.21 15.25 2.89
C ALA A 111 10.70 16.67 2.51
N ASP A 112 9.96 17.72 2.86
CA ASP A 112 10.15 19.08 2.37
C ASP A 112 11.60 19.56 2.51
N LEU A 113 12.11 19.67 3.73
CA LEU A 113 13.45 20.20 4.00
C LEU A 113 14.55 19.29 3.45
N VAL A 114 14.48 17.99 3.74
CA VAL A 114 15.52 17.02 3.33
C VAL A 114 15.56 16.90 1.80
N GLY A 115 14.40 16.92 1.15
CA GLY A 115 14.29 16.92 -0.31
C GLY A 115 14.88 18.23 -0.90
N GLY A 116 14.54 19.38 -0.31
CA GLY A 116 15.10 20.68 -0.71
C GLY A 116 16.63 20.68 -0.65
N ILE A 117 17.21 20.23 0.46
CA ILE A 117 18.65 20.11 0.64
C ILE A 117 19.26 19.13 -0.39
N LYS A 118 18.69 17.95 -0.53
CA LYS A 118 19.21 16.91 -1.42
C LYS A 118 19.29 17.35 -2.87
N TYR A 119 18.23 17.98 -3.37
CA TYR A 119 18.10 18.37 -4.77
C TYR A 119 18.40 19.85 -5.02
N ARG A 120 18.80 20.60 -3.98
CA ARG A 120 19.13 22.04 -4.02
C ARG A 120 17.97 22.91 -4.52
N PHE A 121 16.77 22.63 -3.98
CA PHE A 121 15.60 23.44 -4.28
C PHE A 121 15.48 24.63 -3.33
N ASP A 122 15.18 25.80 -3.87
CA ASP A 122 14.80 27.01 -3.16
C ASP A 122 13.28 27.13 -2.96
N ASP A 123 12.51 26.30 -3.67
CA ASP A 123 11.08 26.09 -3.46
C ASP A 123 10.83 24.62 -3.04
N LEU A 124 10.44 24.44 -1.79
CA LEU A 124 10.17 23.11 -1.23
C LEU A 124 8.93 22.45 -1.84
N ARG A 125 8.15 23.19 -2.65
CA ARG A 125 7.03 22.62 -3.42
C ARG A 125 7.50 21.49 -4.34
N ASN A 126 8.66 21.59 -4.95
CA ASN A 126 9.22 20.56 -5.81
C ASN A 126 9.33 19.19 -5.07
N SER A 127 9.78 19.22 -3.81
CA SER A 127 9.82 18.02 -2.96
C SER A 127 8.42 17.58 -2.53
N LEU A 128 7.55 18.52 -2.16
CA LEU A 128 6.19 18.24 -1.69
C LEU A 128 5.34 17.54 -2.74
N GLU A 129 5.38 18.01 -3.98
CA GLU A 129 4.52 17.52 -5.06
C GLU A 129 4.75 16.03 -5.32
N ARG A 130 5.99 15.57 -5.43
CA ARG A 130 6.29 14.16 -5.68
C ARG A 130 6.25 13.29 -4.43
N SER A 131 6.60 13.81 -3.26
CA SER A 131 6.57 13.06 -1.99
C SER A 131 5.18 12.95 -1.38
N SER A 132 4.19 13.60 -1.98
CA SER A 132 2.79 13.51 -1.56
C SER A 132 2.25 12.09 -1.64
N ALA A 133 1.40 11.71 -0.67
CA ALA A 133 0.66 10.44 -0.69
C ALA A 133 -0.24 10.27 -1.93
N ARG A 134 -0.43 11.32 -2.75
CA ARG A 134 -1.13 11.23 -4.04
C ARG A 134 -0.47 10.22 -4.99
N GLU A 135 0.85 10.06 -4.94
CA GLU A 135 1.59 9.09 -5.75
C GLU A 135 1.12 7.65 -5.51
N THR A 136 0.63 7.34 -4.30
CA THR A 136 0.14 6.00 -3.95
C THR A 136 -1.11 5.58 -4.72
N THR A 137 -1.80 6.51 -5.39
CA THR A 137 -2.87 6.19 -6.35
C THR A 137 -2.36 5.22 -7.42
N MET A 138 -1.17 5.47 -7.95
CA MET A 138 -0.61 4.59 -8.98
C MET A 138 -0.05 3.30 -8.40
N ARG A 139 0.41 3.28 -7.13
CA ARG A 139 0.75 2.02 -6.46
C ARG A 139 -0.48 1.13 -6.27
N VAL A 140 -1.63 1.71 -5.94
CA VAL A 140 -2.89 0.97 -5.83
C VAL A 140 -3.33 0.47 -7.21
N ALA A 141 -3.22 1.28 -8.26
CA ALA A 141 -3.54 0.85 -9.62
C ALA A 141 -2.65 -0.33 -10.09
N VAL A 142 -1.35 -0.28 -9.83
CA VAL A 142 -0.40 -1.38 -10.11
C VAL A 142 -0.75 -2.61 -9.30
N GLY A 143 -1.03 -2.43 -8.00
CA GLY A 143 -1.42 -3.52 -7.10
C GLY A 143 -2.75 -4.17 -7.49
N ALA A 144 -3.70 -3.42 -8.04
CA ALA A 144 -4.96 -3.98 -8.55
C ALA A 144 -4.73 -4.92 -9.74
N VAL A 145 -3.81 -4.59 -10.66
CA VAL A 145 -3.39 -5.52 -11.73
C VAL A 145 -2.77 -6.79 -11.13
N ALA A 146 -1.89 -6.63 -10.14
CA ALA A 146 -1.27 -7.76 -9.44
C ALA A 146 -2.32 -8.64 -8.74
N LYS A 147 -3.30 -8.04 -8.06
CA LYS A 147 -4.40 -8.76 -7.39
C LYS A 147 -5.24 -9.58 -8.39
N ARG A 148 -5.51 -9.03 -9.56
CA ARG A 148 -6.20 -9.78 -10.63
C ARG A 148 -5.41 -11.02 -11.05
N LEU A 149 -4.10 -10.90 -11.21
CA LEU A 149 -3.23 -12.02 -11.51
C LEU A 149 -3.25 -13.07 -10.38
N LEU A 150 -3.10 -12.64 -9.13
CA LEU A 150 -3.12 -13.54 -7.97
C LEU A 150 -4.46 -14.25 -7.80
N ALA A 151 -5.58 -13.56 -8.06
CA ALA A 151 -6.91 -14.16 -8.01
C ALA A 151 -7.11 -15.29 -9.04
N GLU A 152 -6.52 -15.17 -10.24
CA GLU A 152 -6.52 -16.23 -11.26
C GLU A 152 -5.71 -17.48 -10.82
N LEU A 153 -4.95 -17.37 -9.74
CA LEU A 153 -4.13 -18.42 -9.13
C LEU A 153 -4.66 -18.84 -7.75
N ASP A 154 -5.94 -18.58 -7.47
CA ASP A 154 -6.62 -18.92 -6.20
C ASP A 154 -5.95 -18.31 -4.96
N MET A 155 -5.35 -17.11 -5.11
CA MET A 155 -4.81 -16.35 -4.00
C MET A 155 -5.75 -15.21 -3.64
N GLU A 156 -6.09 -15.12 -2.36
CA GLU A 156 -6.94 -14.06 -1.81
C GLU A 156 -6.13 -13.11 -0.94
N ILE A 157 -6.45 -11.83 -0.98
CA ILE A 157 -5.80 -10.79 -0.19
C ILE A 157 -6.83 -9.86 0.45
N ALA A 158 -6.59 -9.51 1.71
CA ALA A 158 -7.41 -8.58 2.46
C ALA A 158 -6.55 -7.70 3.35
N ASN A 159 -7.03 -6.49 3.66
CA ASN A 159 -6.44 -5.62 4.66
C ASN A 159 -7.50 -5.15 5.66
N HIS A 160 -7.04 -4.84 6.87
CA HIS A 160 -7.84 -4.18 7.89
C HIS A 160 -6.95 -3.39 8.85
N VAL A 161 -7.56 -2.51 9.63
CA VAL A 161 -6.84 -1.73 10.65
C VAL A 161 -6.93 -2.46 11.99
N VAL A 162 -5.80 -2.63 12.65
CA VAL A 162 -5.70 -3.31 13.95
C VAL A 162 -5.37 -2.39 15.11
N VAL A 163 -4.86 -1.18 14.84
CA VAL A 163 -4.61 -0.16 15.87
C VAL A 163 -4.93 1.24 15.33
N PHE A 164 -5.70 2.01 16.07
CA PHE A 164 -5.95 3.43 15.82
C PHE A 164 -5.40 4.29 16.97
N GLY A 165 -4.30 5.01 16.74
CA GLY A 165 -3.77 5.97 17.73
C GLY A 165 -3.57 5.38 19.13
N GLY A 166 -3.12 4.12 19.20
CA GLY A 166 -2.94 3.37 20.45
C GLY A 166 -4.17 2.58 20.93
N LYS A 167 -5.33 2.70 20.26
CA LYS A 167 -6.50 1.86 20.52
C LYS A 167 -6.38 0.58 19.69
N GLU A 168 -6.17 -0.54 20.34
CA GLU A 168 -6.14 -1.86 19.72
C GLU A 168 -7.55 -2.32 19.37
N ILE A 169 -7.69 -2.98 18.22
CA ILE A 169 -8.93 -3.58 17.73
C ILE A 169 -8.83 -5.09 17.87
N ASP A 170 -9.69 -5.67 18.69
CA ASP A 170 -9.76 -7.10 18.84
C ASP A 170 -10.18 -7.77 17.53
N VAL A 171 -9.33 -8.67 17.05
CA VAL A 171 -9.59 -9.46 15.83
C VAL A 171 -10.07 -10.84 16.28
N PRO A 172 -11.27 -11.28 15.90
CA PRO A 172 -11.72 -12.63 16.19
C PRO A 172 -10.76 -13.69 15.64
N GLU A 173 -10.53 -14.73 16.42
CA GLU A 173 -9.69 -15.85 15.99
C GLU A 173 -10.29 -16.59 14.78
N ASN A 174 -9.43 -17.19 13.96
CA ASN A 174 -9.78 -18.08 12.85
C ASN A 174 -10.63 -17.45 11.73
N LEU A 175 -10.56 -16.13 11.53
CA LEU A 175 -11.17 -15.50 10.35
C LEU A 175 -10.45 -15.92 9.08
N THR A 176 -11.20 -16.33 8.08
CA THR A 176 -10.70 -16.51 6.71
C THR A 176 -10.37 -15.15 6.07
N VAL A 177 -9.53 -15.15 5.04
CA VAL A 177 -9.21 -13.92 4.29
C VAL A 177 -10.48 -13.29 3.70
N ALA A 178 -11.41 -14.10 3.19
CA ALA A 178 -12.70 -13.64 2.68
C ALA A 178 -13.55 -12.96 3.76
N GLU A 179 -13.60 -13.51 4.97
CA GLU A 179 -14.33 -12.89 6.10
C GLU A 179 -13.69 -11.58 6.55
N ILE A 180 -12.34 -11.50 6.61
CA ILE A 180 -11.63 -10.25 6.90
C ILE A 180 -12.00 -9.20 5.85
N LYS A 181 -11.91 -9.56 4.56
CA LYS A 181 -12.25 -8.69 3.43
C LYS A 181 -13.69 -8.17 3.53
N GLN A 182 -14.64 -9.06 3.78
CA GLN A 182 -16.06 -8.72 3.89
C GLN A 182 -16.32 -7.77 5.07
N ARG A 183 -15.82 -8.10 6.27
CA ARG A 183 -16.04 -7.30 7.47
C ARG A 183 -15.39 -5.92 7.37
N ALA A 184 -14.12 -5.86 6.93
CA ALA A 184 -13.41 -4.60 6.74
C ALA A 184 -14.09 -3.70 5.70
N ALA A 185 -14.65 -4.28 4.62
CA ALA A 185 -15.38 -3.52 3.60
C ALA A 185 -16.72 -2.94 4.09
N GLN A 186 -17.32 -3.52 5.13
CA GLN A 186 -18.55 -3.02 5.76
C GLN A 186 -18.28 -1.90 6.78
N SER A 187 -17.02 -1.66 7.15
CA SER A 187 -16.61 -0.66 8.12
C SER A 187 -16.04 0.59 7.44
N GLU A 188 -16.53 1.77 7.80
CA GLU A 188 -15.97 3.04 7.32
C GLU A 188 -14.55 3.35 7.86
N VAL A 189 -14.12 2.63 8.90
CA VAL A 189 -12.76 2.69 9.46
C VAL A 189 -11.94 1.43 9.15
N SER A 190 -12.47 0.54 8.28
CA SER A 190 -11.78 -0.67 7.81
C SER A 190 -11.34 -1.63 8.93
N ILE A 191 -12.18 -1.82 9.96
CA ILE A 191 -11.96 -2.79 11.04
C ILE A 191 -12.85 -4.02 10.90
N VAL A 192 -12.43 -5.15 11.45
CA VAL A 192 -13.20 -6.41 11.41
C VAL A 192 -14.18 -6.53 12.55
N ASN A 193 -13.93 -5.87 13.68
CA ASN A 193 -14.84 -5.82 14.83
C ASN A 193 -15.69 -4.55 14.78
N GLN A 194 -16.86 -4.66 14.19
CA GLN A 194 -17.75 -3.52 13.94
C GLN A 194 -18.33 -2.90 15.22
N GLU A 195 -18.36 -3.62 16.35
CA GLU A 195 -18.81 -3.09 17.63
C GLU A 195 -17.94 -1.90 18.12
N ARG A 196 -16.67 -1.87 17.69
CA ARG A 196 -15.72 -0.80 18.01
C ARG A 196 -15.81 0.42 17.06
N GLU A 197 -16.60 0.34 15.99
CA GLU A 197 -16.59 1.35 14.93
C GLU A 197 -16.98 2.73 15.43
N GLN A 198 -18.07 2.83 16.21
CA GLN A 198 -18.51 4.13 16.71
C GLN A 198 -17.49 4.76 17.65
N GLU A 199 -16.87 3.98 18.55
CA GLU A 199 -15.80 4.47 19.42
C GLU A 199 -14.62 5.04 18.63
N ILE A 200 -14.23 4.37 17.55
CA ILE A 200 -13.13 4.83 16.70
C ILE A 200 -13.51 6.11 15.94
N LYS A 201 -14.74 6.21 15.43
CA LYS A 201 -15.23 7.43 14.78
C LYS A 201 -15.23 8.62 15.75
N ASP A 202 -15.73 8.43 16.95
CA ASP A 202 -15.76 9.47 17.99
C ASP A 202 -14.33 9.92 18.35
N TYR A 203 -13.40 8.99 18.41
CA TYR A 203 -11.98 9.29 18.64
C TYR A 203 -11.36 10.08 17.49
N ILE A 204 -11.60 9.71 16.25
CA ILE A 204 -11.15 10.45 15.07
C ILE A 204 -11.70 11.88 15.07
N ASP A 205 -12.98 12.05 15.43
CA ASP A 205 -13.61 13.37 15.52
C ASP A 205 -13.02 14.23 16.65
N GLN A 206 -12.65 13.61 17.78
CA GLN A 206 -11.94 14.31 18.84
C GLN A 206 -10.57 14.81 18.34
N ILE A 207 -9.77 13.95 17.71
CA ILE A 207 -8.46 14.32 17.15
C ILE A 207 -8.59 15.47 16.15
N LYS A 208 -9.63 15.42 15.29
CA LYS A 208 -9.91 16.50 14.34
C LYS A 208 -10.24 17.83 15.06
N ARG A 209 -11.04 17.80 16.14
CA ARG A 209 -11.32 19.00 16.95
C ARG A 209 -10.06 19.58 17.59
N ASP A 210 -9.14 18.71 18.01
CA ASP A 210 -7.86 19.11 18.63
C ASP A 210 -6.85 19.66 17.61
N GLY A 211 -7.17 19.59 16.30
CA GLY A 211 -6.28 20.00 15.22
C GLY A 211 -5.06 19.10 15.04
N ASP A 212 -5.14 17.86 15.52
CA ASP A 212 -4.06 16.88 15.53
C ASP A 212 -4.30 15.73 14.51
N THR A 213 -3.39 14.77 14.46
CA THR A 213 -3.46 13.60 13.59
C THR A 213 -3.04 12.34 14.35
N ILE A 214 -3.58 11.19 13.94
CA ILE A 214 -3.21 9.89 14.50
C ILE A 214 -2.72 8.93 13.42
N GLY A 215 -1.76 8.12 13.79
CA GLY A 215 -1.31 6.93 13.07
C GLY A 215 -1.92 5.65 13.65
N GLY A 216 -1.34 4.53 13.29
CA GLY A 216 -1.76 3.22 13.79
C GLY A 216 -1.13 2.09 13.01
N VAL A 217 -1.72 0.91 13.11
CA VAL A 217 -1.23 -0.31 12.47
C VAL A 217 -2.29 -0.88 11.55
N VAL A 218 -1.87 -1.18 10.32
CA VAL A 218 -2.68 -1.91 9.34
C VAL A 218 -2.11 -3.31 9.17
N GLU A 219 -2.99 -4.30 8.97
CA GLU A 219 -2.63 -5.68 8.70
C GLU A 219 -3.11 -6.08 7.32
N THR A 220 -2.27 -6.81 6.58
CA THR A 220 -2.63 -7.46 5.31
C THR A 220 -2.45 -8.96 5.48
N VAL A 221 -3.47 -9.71 5.09
CA VAL A 221 -3.48 -11.17 5.11
C VAL A 221 -3.63 -11.72 3.70
N VAL A 222 -2.83 -12.72 3.35
CA VAL A 222 -2.89 -13.37 2.02
C VAL A 222 -3.04 -14.86 2.19
N GLY A 223 -4.13 -15.41 1.65
CA GLY A 223 -4.41 -16.84 1.62
C GLY A 223 -4.11 -17.46 0.26
N GLY A 224 -4.07 -18.80 0.22
CA GLY A 224 -3.85 -19.55 -1.02
C GLY A 224 -2.43 -19.44 -1.60
N VAL A 225 -1.46 -19.03 -0.80
CA VAL A 225 -0.08 -18.83 -1.23
C VAL A 225 0.63 -20.15 -1.45
N PRO A 226 1.22 -20.42 -2.64
CA PRO A 226 2.02 -21.62 -2.87
C PRO A 226 3.22 -21.70 -1.93
N VAL A 227 3.58 -22.91 -1.50
CA VAL A 227 4.81 -23.17 -0.73
C VAL A 227 6.05 -22.84 -1.57
N GLY A 228 7.05 -22.20 -0.97
CA GLY A 228 8.35 -21.99 -1.59
C GLY A 228 8.44 -20.79 -2.54
N LEU A 229 7.64 -19.75 -2.32
CA LEU A 229 7.91 -18.42 -2.88
C LEU A 229 8.99 -17.75 -2.05
N GLY A 230 9.92 -17.06 -2.70
CA GLY A 230 11.13 -16.54 -2.06
C GLY A 230 12.24 -17.59 -1.98
N SER A 231 13.37 -17.24 -1.36
CA SER A 231 14.52 -18.13 -1.28
C SER A 231 15.39 -17.82 -0.08
N TYR A 232 15.96 -18.87 0.55
CA TYR A 232 16.95 -18.74 1.61
C TYR A 232 18.40 -18.65 1.08
N VAL A 233 18.61 -18.94 -0.19
CA VAL A 233 19.96 -19.10 -0.76
C VAL A 233 20.74 -17.79 -0.82
N GLN A 234 20.05 -16.63 -0.80
CA GLN A 234 20.68 -15.33 -0.73
C GLN A 234 19.76 -14.35 0.03
N TRP A 235 20.33 -13.42 0.78
CA TRP A 235 19.61 -12.51 1.68
C TRP A 235 18.58 -11.63 0.98
N ASP A 236 18.87 -11.14 -0.24
CA ASP A 236 18.02 -10.25 -1.03
C ASP A 236 16.91 -11.00 -1.82
N ARG A 237 16.90 -12.34 -1.73
CA ARG A 237 15.88 -13.21 -2.32
C ARG A 237 14.87 -13.72 -1.30
N LYS A 238 15.01 -13.36 -0.04
CA LYS A 238 14.02 -13.66 1.00
C LYS A 238 12.76 -12.84 0.77
N LEU A 239 11.61 -13.51 0.70
CA LEU A 239 10.35 -12.84 0.38
C LEU A 239 9.84 -11.93 1.52
N ASP A 240 10.02 -12.32 2.77
CA ASP A 240 9.73 -11.46 3.93
C ASP A 240 10.54 -10.15 3.87
N ALA A 241 11.82 -10.21 3.47
CA ALA A 241 12.64 -9.02 3.28
C ALA A 241 12.15 -8.13 2.14
N ARG A 242 11.75 -8.70 0.99
CA ARG A 242 11.16 -7.96 -0.14
C ARG A 242 9.84 -7.30 0.25
N LEU A 243 8.98 -8.02 0.97
CA LEU A 243 7.73 -7.46 1.51
C LEU A 243 8.00 -6.34 2.52
N ALA A 244 8.97 -6.52 3.42
CA ALA A 244 9.37 -5.48 4.37
C ALA A 244 9.83 -4.21 3.66
N GLN A 245 10.67 -4.32 2.63
CA GLN A 245 11.09 -3.20 1.80
C GLN A 245 9.91 -2.48 1.16
N ALA A 246 8.98 -3.22 0.57
CA ALA A 246 7.80 -2.66 -0.10
C ALA A 246 6.90 -1.92 0.91
N VAL A 247 6.61 -2.53 2.06
CA VAL A 247 5.77 -1.95 3.12
C VAL A 247 6.39 -0.68 3.69
N VAL A 248 7.68 -0.71 4.06
CA VAL A 248 8.37 0.49 4.61
C VAL A 248 8.53 1.60 3.57
N SER A 249 8.48 1.28 2.27
CA SER A 249 8.51 2.27 1.19
C SER A 249 7.23 3.09 1.07
N ILE A 250 6.14 2.70 1.73
CA ILE A 250 4.88 3.44 1.73
C ILE A 250 5.06 4.74 2.53
N ASN A 251 4.50 5.84 2.01
CA ASN A 251 4.54 7.14 2.68
C ASN A 251 4.03 7.02 4.13
N ALA A 252 4.77 7.59 5.07
CA ALA A 252 4.51 7.58 6.50
C ALA A 252 4.68 6.22 7.23
N PHE A 253 4.97 5.13 6.55
CA PHE A 253 5.27 3.87 7.24
C PHE A 253 6.65 3.91 7.92
N LYS A 254 6.74 3.32 9.13
CA LYS A 254 7.93 3.36 10.00
C LYS A 254 8.35 2.00 10.55
N GLY A 255 7.57 0.98 10.34
CA GLY A 255 7.90 -0.37 10.77
C GLY A 255 7.04 -1.39 10.07
N VAL A 256 7.51 -2.62 10.09
CA VAL A 256 6.84 -3.80 9.53
C VAL A 256 7.14 -4.99 10.44
N GLU A 257 6.18 -5.89 10.57
CA GLU A 257 6.34 -7.16 11.26
C GLU A 257 5.54 -8.27 10.59
N PHE A 258 5.93 -9.51 10.82
CA PHE A 258 5.30 -10.71 10.29
C PHE A 258 4.88 -11.63 11.43
N GLY A 259 3.64 -12.15 11.38
CA GLY A 259 3.10 -13.01 12.43
C GLY A 259 3.15 -12.35 13.80
N LEU A 260 3.80 -12.97 14.78
CA LEU A 260 4.01 -12.40 16.11
C LEU A 260 4.89 -11.13 16.11
N GLY A 261 5.73 -10.95 15.06
CA GLY A 261 6.58 -9.78 14.97
C GLY A 261 7.47 -9.58 16.17
N PHE A 262 7.47 -8.39 16.76
CA PHE A 262 8.28 -8.06 17.94
C PHE A 262 7.92 -8.89 19.18
N GLU A 263 6.68 -9.37 19.29
CA GLU A 263 6.25 -10.20 20.43
C GLU A 263 7.02 -11.52 20.51
N ALA A 264 7.52 -12.04 19.38
CA ALA A 264 8.36 -13.24 19.37
C ALA A 264 9.62 -13.08 20.26
N GLY A 265 10.13 -11.86 20.41
CA GLY A 265 11.29 -11.56 21.27
C GLY A 265 11.02 -11.70 22.78
N TYR A 266 9.76 -11.76 23.19
CA TYR A 266 9.33 -11.91 24.59
C TYR A 266 8.92 -13.35 24.95
N ARG A 267 8.94 -14.26 23.97
CA ARG A 267 8.49 -15.64 24.12
C ARG A 267 9.65 -16.66 24.01
N LYS A 268 9.46 -17.83 24.60
CA LYS A 268 10.37 -18.96 24.42
C LYS A 268 10.19 -19.60 23.04
N GLY A 269 11.23 -20.20 22.48
CA GLY A 269 11.19 -20.83 21.17
C GLY A 269 10.02 -21.82 20.99
N SER A 270 9.72 -22.65 22.00
CA SER A 270 8.58 -23.57 21.98
C SER A 270 7.19 -22.89 21.94
N GLN A 271 7.11 -21.59 22.19
CA GLN A 271 5.88 -20.79 22.12
C GLN A 271 5.77 -20.00 20.83
N VAL A 272 6.83 -20.00 20.01
CA VAL A 272 6.91 -19.24 18.76
C VAL A 272 6.90 -20.16 17.54
N MET A 273 7.66 -21.27 17.58
CA MET A 273 7.82 -22.14 16.41
C MET A 273 6.52 -22.87 16.09
N ASP A 274 6.11 -22.80 14.83
CA ASP A 274 4.90 -23.46 14.32
C ASP A 274 5.17 -24.95 14.10
N GLU A 275 4.54 -25.83 14.88
CA GLU A 275 4.72 -27.27 14.76
C GLU A 275 4.23 -27.78 13.41
N ILE A 276 5.02 -28.64 12.77
CA ILE A 276 4.74 -29.21 11.47
C ILE A 276 3.81 -30.40 11.63
N LEU A 277 2.71 -30.40 10.89
CA LEU A 277 1.73 -31.47 10.82
C LEU A 277 1.70 -32.02 9.38
N TRP A 278 1.22 -33.27 9.26
CA TRP A 278 0.98 -33.87 7.95
C TRP A 278 -0.30 -34.69 7.95
N SER A 279 -1.05 -34.59 6.87
CA SER A 279 -2.17 -35.48 6.58
C SER A 279 -2.14 -35.89 5.10
N LYS A 280 -2.78 -36.99 4.77
CA LYS A 280 -2.91 -37.40 3.36
C LYS A 280 -3.79 -36.45 2.55
N GLU A 281 -4.71 -35.78 3.22
CA GLU A 281 -5.65 -34.84 2.60
C GLU A 281 -5.00 -33.49 2.29
N ASP A 282 -4.27 -32.92 3.26
CA ASP A 282 -3.75 -31.56 3.20
C ASP A 282 -2.25 -31.49 2.88
N GLY A 283 -1.51 -32.61 2.98
CA GLY A 283 -0.06 -32.59 2.95
C GLY A 283 0.53 -31.99 4.22
N TYR A 284 1.62 -31.22 4.10
CA TYR A 284 2.26 -30.54 5.23
C TYR A 284 1.55 -29.25 5.59
N THR A 285 1.14 -29.12 6.84
CA THR A 285 0.50 -27.93 7.43
C THR A 285 1.24 -27.48 8.69
N ARG A 286 0.74 -26.43 9.34
CA ARG A 286 1.26 -25.95 10.63
C ARG A 286 0.14 -25.86 11.64
N ARG A 287 0.45 -26.15 12.92
CA ARG A 287 -0.52 -26.07 14.02
C ARG A 287 -0.93 -24.63 14.34
N THR A 288 0.01 -23.71 14.22
CA THR A 288 -0.13 -22.28 14.45
C THR A 288 0.46 -21.52 13.28
N ASN A 289 0.30 -20.19 13.25
CA ASN A 289 0.89 -19.33 12.22
C ASN A 289 1.62 -18.13 12.88
N ASN A 290 2.39 -18.43 13.92
CA ASN A 290 3.14 -17.43 14.68
C ASN A 290 4.20 -16.71 13.83
N LEU A 291 4.75 -17.40 12.83
CA LEU A 291 5.77 -16.86 11.92
C LEU A 291 5.16 -16.11 10.71
N GLY A 292 3.81 -16.01 10.65
CA GLY A 292 3.13 -15.24 9.63
C GLY A 292 3.29 -15.76 8.20
N GLY A 293 3.40 -17.10 8.04
CA GLY A 293 3.48 -17.76 6.72
C GLY A 293 4.89 -17.94 6.17
N PHE A 294 5.94 -17.62 6.94
CA PHE A 294 7.33 -17.65 6.48
C PHE A 294 8.24 -18.57 7.30
N GLU A 295 9.08 -19.31 6.60
CA GLU A 295 10.20 -20.05 7.15
C GLU A 295 11.44 -19.85 6.26
N GLY A 296 12.53 -19.35 6.84
CA GLY A 296 13.78 -19.10 6.11
C GLY A 296 13.66 -18.09 4.96
N GLY A 297 12.66 -17.19 5.00
CA GLY A 297 12.40 -16.20 3.93
C GLY A 297 11.59 -16.76 2.76
N MET A 298 10.99 -17.94 2.94
CA MET A 298 10.11 -18.60 1.96
C MET A 298 8.71 -18.82 2.54
N THR A 299 7.71 -18.83 1.67
CA THR A 299 6.34 -19.19 2.08
C THR A 299 6.23 -20.66 2.45
N ASN A 300 5.47 -20.95 3.51
CA ASN A 300 5.28 -22.31 4.02
C ASN A 300 3.86 -22.88 3.75
N GLY A 301 3.04 -22.17 2.96
CA GLY A 301 1.66 -22.57 2.64
C GLY A 301 0.61 -22.05 3.61
N GLN A 302 1.01 -21.52 4.78
CA GLN A 302 0.08 -20.83 5.68
C GLN A 302 -0.22 -19.41 5.15
N PRO A 303 -1.31 -18.77 5.59
CA PRO A 303 -1.56 -17.39 5.23
C PRO A 303 -0.38 -16.48 5.60
N ILE A 304 -0.01 -15.58 4.67
CA ILE A 304 0.91 -14.49 5.00
C ILE A 304 0.17 -13.50 5.87
N VAL A 305 0.77 -13.14 7.02
CA VAL A 305 0.28 -12.10 7.92
C VAL A 305 1.37 -11.05 8.08
N VAL A 306 1.14 -9.87 7.55
CA VAL A 306 2.09 -8.74 7.61
C VAL A 306 1.40 -7.50 8.16
N ARG A 307 2.04 -6.83 9.13
CA ARG A 307 1.59 -5.58 9.72
C ARG A 307 2.54 -4.45 9.38
N GLY A 308 1.97 -3.27 9.15
CA GLY A 308 2.74 -2.05 8.93
C GLY A 308 2.25 -0.93 9.83
N VAL A 309 3.19 -0.23 10.48
CA VAL A 309 2.87 0.94 11.30
C VAL A 309 3.01 2.22 10.49
N MET A 310 1.92 2.98 10.41
CA MET A 310 1.88 4.33 9.85
C MET A 310 2.00 5.36 10.96
N LYS A 311 3.00 6.24 10.89
CA LYS A 311 3.06 7.41 11.77
C LYS A 311 1.92 8.38 11.48
N PRO A 312 1.55 9.28 12.40
CA PRO A 312 0.61 10.37 12.15
C PRO A 312 0.98 11.19 10.92
N ILE A 313 -0.01 11.76 10.25
CA ILE A 313 0.19 12.66 9.12
C ILE A 313 0.91 13.91 9.61
N PRO A 314 2.00 14.35 8.94
CA PRO A 314 2.85 15.45 9.44
C PRO A 314 2.25 16.84 9.27
N THR A 315 1.14 16.98 8.56
CA THR A 315 0.43 18.24 8.41
C THR A 315 -0.68 18.35 9.45
N LEU A 316 -0.49 19.22 10.44
CA LEU A 316 -1.44 19.46 11.53
C LEU A 316 -2.10 20.82 11.38
N TYR A 317 -3.40 20.93 11.73
CA TYR A 317 -4.08 22.22 11.87
C TYR A 317 -3.59 23.01 13.09
N LYS A 318 -2.96 22.32 14.05
CA LYS A 318 -2.16 22.87 15.14
C LYS A 318 -0.67 22.79 14.74
N PRO A 319 -0.15 23.72 13.92
CA PRO A 319 1.15 23.57 13.29
C PRO A 319 2.27 23.59 14.32
N LEU A 320 3.23 22.67 14.15
CA LEU A 320 4.46 22.64 14.93
C LEU A 320 5.41 23.76 14.49
N MET A 321 6.37 24.07 15.34
CA MET A 321 7.42 25.02 15.00
C MET A 321 8.34 24.47 13.90
N SER A 322 8.74 25.36 13.01
CA SER A 322 9.67 25.12 11.91
C SER A 322 10.58 26.34 11.76
N VAL A 323 11.26 26.44 10.65
CA VAL A 323 12.16 27.55 10.29
C VAL A 323 11.91 27.91 8.84
N ASP A 324 11.84 29.21 8.52
CA ASP A 324 11.85 29.69 7.15
C ASP A 324 13.24 29.43 6.53
N ILE A 325 13.30 28.77 5.37
CA ILE A 325 14.59 28.40 4.75
C ILE A 325 15.33 29.58 4.12
N GLU A 326 14.66 30.72 3.88
CA GLU A 326 15.26 31.94 3.30
C GLU A 326 15.83 32.84 4.38
N THR A 327 15.09 33.07 5.47
CA THR A 327 15.46 33.97 6.55
C THR A 327 16.17 33.31 7.72
N HIS A 328 16.01 31.97 7.88
CA HIS A 328 16.45 31.17 9.02
C HIS A 328 15.76 31.56 10.35
N GLU A 329 14.68 32.33 10.28
CA GLU A 329 13.92 32.70 11.45
C GLU A 329 12.92 31.59 11.86
N PRO A 330 12.67 31.39 13.17
CA PRO A 330 11.63 30.47 13.64
C PRO A 330 10.25 30.84 13.09
N TYR A 331 9.54 29.88 12.56
CA TYR A 331 8.22 30.05 11.99
C TYR A 331 7.35 28.80 12.21
N LYS A 332 6.03 28.96 12.08
CA LYS A 332 5.13 27.79 12.10
C LYS A 332 5.21 27.04 10.78
N ALA A 333 5.18 25.70 10.84
CA ALA A 333 5.16 24.86 9.66
C ALA A 333 3.97 25.18 8.75
N THR A 334 4.14 24.98 7.45
CA THR A 334 3.07 25.17 6.46
C THR A 334 1.89 24.26 6.77
N VAL A 335 0.68 24.83 6.77
CA VAL A 335 -0.58 24.08 6.93
C VAL A 335 -1.17 23.83 5.56
N GLU A 336 -1.20 22.60 5.15
CA GLU A 336 -1.91 22.12 3.97
C GLU A 336 -3.18 21.38 4.40
N ARG A 337 -4.11 21.12 3.48
CA ARG A 337 -5.27 20.27 3.80
C ARG A 337 -4.81 18.90 4.24
N SER A 338 -5.29 18.47 5.40
CA SER A 338 -4.95 17.19 6.01
C SER A 338 -6.18 16.54 6.61
N ASP A 339 -6.15 15.22 6.64
CA ASP A 339 -7.12 14.38 7.34
C ASP A 339 -6.60 14.07 8.75
N PRO A 340 -7.46 13.83 9.75
CA PRO A 340 -7.01 13.40 11.09
C PRO A 340 -6.32 12.04 11.07
N THR A 341 -6.64 11.19 10.11
CA THR A 341 -6.00 9.89 9.85
C THR A 341 -6.14 9.48 8.39
N ALA A 342 -5.26 8.58 7.94
CA ALA A 342 -5.34 7.97 6.61
C ALA A 342 -5.23 6.43 6.68
N LEU A 343 -5.50 5.82 7.84
CA LEU A 343 -5.30 4.39 8.06
C LEU A 343 -6.08 3.49 7.10
N PRO A 344 -7.39 3.72 6.81
CA PRO A 344 -8.10 2.91 5.82
C PRO A 344 -7.44 2.97 4.43
N ALA A 345 -7.03 4.15 3.99
CA ALA A 345 -6.32 4.31 2.72
C ALA A 345 -4.92 3.67 2.75
N ALA A 346 -4.21 3.77 3.87
CA ALA A 346 -2.90 3.13 4.06
C ALA A 346 -2.99 1.60 3.97
N GLY A 347 -4.06 1.01 4.51
CA GLY A 347 -4.36 -0.42 4.36
C GLY A 347 -4.49 -0.83 2.89
N MET A 348 -5.22 -0.04 2.09
CA MET A 348 -5.35 -0.29 0.65
C MET A 348 -4.02 -0.18 -0.09
N VAL A 349 -3.17 0.79 0.27
CA VAL A 349 -1.83 0.91 -0.33
C VAL A 349 -0.95 -0.27 0.07
N MET A 350 -1.02 -0.72 1.32
CA MET A 350 -0.27 -1.87 1.81
C MET A 350 -0.71 -3.16 1.11
N GLU A 351 -2.02 -3.41 1.00
CA GLU A 351 -2.59 -4.53 0.22
C GLU A 351 -2.04 -4.54 -1.21
N ALA A 352 -2.01 -3.38 -1.86
CA ALA A 352 -1.53 -3.23 -3.23
C ALA A 352 -0.03 -3.53 -3.39
N VAL A 353 0.83 -3.04 -2.48
CA VAL A 353 2.27 -3.29 -2.58
C VAL A 353 2.62 -4.74 -2.22
N VAL A 354 1.90 -5.35 -1.27
CA VAL A 354 2.03 -6.78 -0.95
C VAL A 354 1.65 -7.63 -2.16
N ALA A 355 0.51 -7.36 -2.79
CA ALA A 355 0.09 -8.05 -4.01
C ALA A 355 1.11 -7.91 -5.14
N THR A 356 1.68 -6.72 -5.31
CA THR A 356 2.70 -6.46 -6.34
C THR A 356 3.94 -7.32 -6.14
N VAL A 357 4.46 -7.40 -4.91
CA VAL A 357 5.64 -8.23 -4.59
C VAL A 357 5.33 -9.71 -4.80
N LEU A 358 4.16 -10.18 -4.37
CA LEU A 358 3.76 -11.57 -4.58
C LEU A 358 3.60 -11.92 -6.06
N ALA A 359 3.02 -11.03 -6.86
CA ALA A 359 2.95 -11.22 -8.32
C ALA A 359 4.35 -11.29 -8.96
N GLN A 360 5.30 -10.46 -8.50
CA GLN A 360 6.69 -10.54 -8.93
C GLN A 360 7.31 -11.90 -8.62
N GLU A 361 7.14 -12.40 -7.39
CA GLU A 361 7.68 -13.71 -6.97
C GLU A 361 7.04 -14.88 -7.73
N ILE A 362 5.74 -14.83 -7.96
CA ILE A 362 5.02 -15.84 -8.78
C ILE A 362 5.63 -15.89 -10.18
N LEU A 363 5.78 -14.74 -10.83
CA LEU A 363 6.30 -14.65 -12.20
C LEU A 363 7.81 -14.94 -12.28
N GLU A 364 8.57 -14.73 -11.20
CA GLU A 364 9.97 -15.14 -11.12
C GLU A 364 10.11 -16.66 -11.00
N LYS A 365 9.27 -17.29 -10.17
CA LYS A 365 9.31 -18.75 -9.93
C LYS A 365 8.71 -19.57 -11.08
N PHE A 366 7.58 -19.14 -11.62
CA PHE A 366 6.79 -19.91 -12.58
C PHE A 366 6.83 -19.36 -14.01
N SER A 367 7.69 -18.43 -14.31
CA SER A 367 7.94 -17.73 -15.58
C SER A 367 7.10 -18.21 -16.78
N SER A 368 6.13 -17.40 -17.21
CA SER A 368 5.31 -17.69 -18.39
C SER A 368 4.86 -16.42 -19.10
N ASP A 369 4.71 -16.49 -20.41
CA ASP A 369 4.26 -15.38 -21.26
C ASP A 369 2.72 -15.32 -21.38
N ASN A 370 2.01 -16.38 -20.98
CA ASN A 370 0.55 -16.40 -20.97
C ASN A 370 -0.03 -16.96 -19.66
N LEU A 371 -1.29 -16.59 -19.40
CA LEU A 371 -1.97 -16.93 -18.14
C LEU A 371 -2.23 -18.43 -18.00
N GLU A 372 -2.59 -19.13 -19.06
CA GLU A 372 -2.96 -20.55 -18.97
C GLU A 372 -1.76 -21.42 -18.60
N GLU A 373 -0.60 -21.20 -19.25
CA GLU A 373 0.64 -21.87 -18.89
C GLU A 373 1.07 -21.57 -17.46
N LEU A 374 0.88 -20.31 -17.00
CA LEU A 374 1.17 -19.93 -15.63
C LEU A 374 0.27 -20.71 -14.64
N LYS A 375 -1.03 -20.82 -14.92
CA LYS A 375 -1.99 -21.61 -14.12
C LYS A 375 -1.58 -23.07 -14.04
N GLU A 376 -1.22 -23.69 -15.16
CA GLU A 376 -0.76 -25.07 -15.22
C GLU A 376 0.52 -25.27 -14.38
N ALA A 377 1.48 -24.36 -14.49
CA ALA A 377 2.72 -24.43 -13.71
C ALA A 377 2.48 -24.34 -12.20
N VAL A 378 1.61 -23.42 -11.75
CA VAL A 378 1.24 -23.26 -10.34
C VAL A 378 0.46 -24.47 -9.85
N ALA A 379 -0.51 -24.98 -10.62
CA ALA A 379 -1.30 -26.16 -10.25
C ALA A 379 -0.40 -27.41 -10.08
N LYS A 380 0.51 -27.64 -11.03
CA LYS A 380 1.50 -28.73 -10.94
C LYS A 380 2.40 -28.61 -9.71
N HIS A 381 2.81 -27.39 -9.37
CA HIS A 381 3.62 -27.16 -8.17
C HIS A 381 2.84 -27.44 -6.89
N ARG A 382 1.57 -27.02 -6.80
CA ARG A 382 0.69 -27.32 -5.66
C ARG A 382 0.48 -28.80 -5.48
N ASP A 383 0.24 -29.53 -6.57
CA ASP A 383 0.13 -30.99 -6.53
C ASP A 383 1.42 -31.64 -6.02
N TYR A 384 2.57 -31.22 -6.52
CA TYR A 384 3.87 -31.69 -6.03
C TYR A 384 4.06 -31.43 -4.53
N THR A 385 3.79 -30.21 -4.04
CA THR A 385 4.00 -29.87 -2.63
C THR A 385 3.05 -30.56 -1.68
N LYS A 386 1.83 -30.89 -2.14
CA LYS A 386 0.86 -31.69 -1.40
C LYS A 386 1.32 -33.14 -1.24
N ASN A 387 1.98 -33.69 -2.24
CA ASN A 387 2.42 -35.10 -2.29
C ASN A 387 3.90 -35.30 -1.93
N TYR A 388 4.62 -34.27 -1.50
CA TYR A 388 6.03 -34.33 -1.11
C TYR A 388 6.35 -35.26 0.07
#